data_d28171b653bcff2b0b21cba9e49a93b9
#
_entry.id   d28171b653bcff2b0b21cba9e49a93b9
#
_cell.length_a   1.000
_cell.length_b   1.000
_cell.length_c   1.000
_cell.angle_alpha   90.00
_cell.angle_beta   90.00
_cell.angle_gamma   90.00
#
_symmetry.space_group_name_H-M   'P 1'
#
loop_
_entity.id
_entity.type
_entity.pdbx_description
1 polymer ?
#
loop_
_entity_poly.entity_id
_entity_poly.type
_entity_poly.pdbx_seq_one_letter_code
_entity_poly.pdbx_strand_id
1 'polypeptide(L)'
;EYDDVMNSQREVVYSKRRHALMGERIGVEITNMIYDLSDNIVENTKDIQDYAYFEEELLRNFAINAPLEEEQFISGRINDISEQVAEEALTSFNRKMDKLADIAYPVIKQVYEKQGQQYENILVPVTDGKRIYNISAHLETAYSTKAKEIIRSFEKQILLHVIDDEWKEHLRQLDELRNSVQTASYEQKDPLLIYKLESFGLFKEMIESMNRKVVSILMRGQIPMREPEQVREARLAQRLDLSRYKTQKDEYSSSQDPTKQDTRENQRTEPIQAEKKPGRNEPCFCGSGKKYKHCHGK
;
A
#
# COMPACT_ATOMS: atom_id res chain seq x y z
N GLU A 1 10.25 -16.23 20.56
CA GLU A 1 10.24 -17.17 19.41
C GLU A 1 9.13 -16.86 18.38
N TYR A 2 7.87 -16.55 18.79
CA TYR A 2 6.81 -16.07 17.86
C TYR A 2 7.23 -14.77 17.17
N ASP A 3 7.83 -13.86 17.93
CA ASP A 3 8.28 -12.56 17.42
C ASP A 3 9.48 -12.70 16.47
N ASP A 4 10.30 -13.74 16.60
CA ASP A 4 11.45 -13.98 15.71
C ASP A 4 10.98 -14.33 14.28
N VAL A 5 9.91 -15.13 14.18
CA VAL A 5 9.28 -15.45 12.88
C VAL A 5 8.75 -14.19 12.21
N MET A 6 7.99 -13.39 12.95
CA MET A 6 7.46 -12.13 12.46
C MET A 6 8.57 -11.13 12.07
N ASN A 7 9.67 -11.07 12.83
CA ASN A 7 10.80 -10.19 12.54
C ASN A 7 11.52 -10.59 11.25
N SER A 8 11.75 -11.88 11.01
CA SER A 8 12.39 -12.34 9.77
C SER A 8 11.55 -12.01 8.54
N GLN A 9 10.23 -12.20 8.60
CA GLN A 9 9.30 -11.82 7.54
C GLN A 9 9.26 -10.30 7.33
N ARG A 10 9.28 -9.52 8.43
CA ARG A 10 9.35 -8.05 8.40
C ARG A 10 10.59 -7.55 7.69
N GLU A 11 11.75 -8.14 7.94
CA GLU A 11 13.00 -7.75 7.28
C GLU A 11 12.91 -7.91 5.77
N VAL A 12 12.33 -9.00 5.27
CA VAL A 12 12.13 -9.24 3.83
C VAL A 12 11.22 -8.16 3.23
N VAL A 13 10.05 -7.91 3.85
CA VAL A 13 9.08 -6.93 3.34
C VAL A 13 9.65 -5.52 3.40
N TYR A 14 10.31 -5.14 4.49
CA TYR A 14 10.90 -3.81 4.64
C TYR A 14 12.09 -3.59 3.72
N SER A 15 12.84 -4.63 3.37
CA SER A 15 13.88 -4.55 2.34
C SER A 15 13.27 -4.26 0.97
N LYS A 16 12.23 -5.01 0.55
CA LYS A 16 11.49 -4.74 -0.69
C LYS A 16 10.90 -3.33 -0.71
N ARG A 17 10.27 -2.92 0.39
CA ARG A 17 9.71 -1.58 0.52
C ARG A 17 10.77 -0.48 0.42
N ARG A 18 11.94 -0.69 1.02
CA ARG A 18 13.08 0.26 0.95
C ARG A 18 13.58 0.41 -0.48
N HIS A 19 13.78 -0.70 -1.22
CA HIS A 19 14.20 -0.66 -2.62
C HIS A 19 13.18 0.10 -3.48
N ALA A 20 11.89 -0.17 -3.29
CA ALA A 20 10.81 0.56 -3.97
C ALA A 20 10.83 2.04 -3.61
N LEU A 21 11.02 2.40 -2.33
CA LEU A 21 11.04 3.79 -1.87
C LEU A 21 12.21 4.59 -2.46
N MET A 22 13.39 3.97 -2.53
CA MET A 22 14.58 4.59 -3.13
C MET A 22 14.51 4.66 -4.65
N GLY A 23 13.56 3.97 -5.27
CA GLY A 23 13.44 3.89 -6.73
C GLY A 23 14.49 2.99 -7.38
N GLU A 24 15.15 2.17 -6.57
CA GLU A 24 16.17 1.22 -7.03
C GLU A 24 15.52 -0.08 -7.49
N ARG A 25 15.97 -0.58 -8.66
CA ARG A 25 15.61 -1.91 -9.19
C ARG A 25 14.11 -2.20 -9.35
N ILE A 26 13.24 -1.15 -9.40
CA ILE A 26 11.79 -1.35 -9.53
C ILE A 26 11.46 -2.22 -10.75
N GLY A 27 12.07 -1.94 -11.92
CA GLY A 27 11.85 -2.73 -13.12
C GLY A 27 12.25 -4.20 -12.94
N VAL A 28 13.34 -4.48 -12.22
CA VAL A 28 13.77 -5.86 -11.92
C VAL A 28 12.77 -6.57 -11.00
N GLU A 29 12.29 -5.87 -9.95
CA GLU A 29 11.28 -6.44 -9.05
C GLU A 29 9.98 -6.76 -9.80
N ILE A 30 9.51 -5.86 -10.67
CA ILE A 30 8.30 -6.10 -11.48
C ILE A 30 8.52 -7.25 -12.46
N THR A 31 9.69 -7.32 -13.10
CA THR A 31 10.05 -8.43 -13.98
C THR A 31 10.00 -9.76 -13.23
N ASN A 32 10.62 -9.84 -12.04
CA ASN A 32 10.56 -11.04 -11.21
C ASN A 32 9.12 -11.40 -10.81
N MET A 33 8.29 -10.41 -10.45
CA MET A 33 6.89 -10.64 -10.14
C MET A 33 6.09 -11.21 -11.33
N ILE A 34 6.43 -10.80 -12.57
CA ILE A 34 5.80 -11.33 -13.77
C ILE A 34 6.21 -12.80 -13.99
N TYR A 35 7.49 -13.14 -13.81
CA TYR A 35 7.95 -14.53 -13.90
C TYR A 35 7.31 -15.40 -12.82
N ASP A 36 7.38 -14.99 -11.54
CA ASP A 36 6.79 -15.73 -10.43
C ASP A 36 5.28 -15.98 -10.65
N LEU A 37 4.56 -14.95 -11.16
CA LEU A 37 3.13 -15.07 -11.42
C LEU A 37 2.84 -15.99 -12.62
N SER A 38 3.69 -15.96 -13.66
CA SER A 38 3.58 -16.87 -14.81
C SER A 38 3.76 -18.33 -14.38
N ASP A 39 4.79 -18.60 -13.56
CA ASP A 39 5.03 -19.93 -13.01
C ASP A 39 3.82 -20.42 -12.20
N ASN A 40 3.32 -19.60 -11.28
CA ASN A 40 2.15 -19.93 -10.45
C ASN A 40 0.90 -20.22 -11.30
N ILE A 41 0.62 -19.42 -12.33
CA ILE A 41 -0.55 -19.63 -13.20
C ILE A 41 -0.41 -20.95 -13.96
N VAL A 42 0.75 -21.18 -14.55
CA VAL A 42 0.98 -22.39 -15.35
C VAL A 42 0.95 -23.64 -14.47
N GLU A 43 1.62 -23.64 -13.31
CA GLU A 43 1.59 -24.76 -12.37
C GLU A 43 0.15 -25.12 -11.98
N ASN A 44 -0.61 -24.13 -11.47
CA ASN A 44 -1.97 -24.36 -11.00
C ASN A 44 -2.93 -24.83 -12.10
N THR A 45 -2.82 -24.28 -13.32
CA THR A 45 -3.72 -24.64 -14.43
C THR A 45 -3.35 -25.96 -15.08
N LYS A 46 -2.05 -26.31 -15.11
CA LYS A 46 -1.58 -27.62 -15.58
C LYS A 46 -1.99 -28.76 -14.67
N ASP A 47 -1.98 -28.56 -13.37
CA ASP A 47 -2.42 -29.55 -12.38
C ASP A 47 -3.90 -29.92 -12.58
N ILE A 48 -4.72 -28.94 -12.97
CA ILE A 48 -6.15 -29.13 -13.26
C ILE A 48 -6.39 -29.61 -14.70
N GLN A 49 -5.42 -29.41 -15.61
CA GLN A 49 -5.51 -29.67 -17.05
C GLN A 49 -6.64 -28.93 -17.75
N ASP A 50 -6.94 -27.70 -17.32
CA ASP A 50 -8.01 -26.85 -17.83
C ASP A 50 -7.44 -25.66 -18.61
N TYR A 51 -7.45 -25.78 -19.95
CA TYR A 51 -6.96 -24.73 -20.83
C TYR A 51 -7.82 -23.46 -20.80
N ALA A 52 -9.15 -23.60 -20.69
CA ALA A 52 -10.03 -22.43 -20.62
C ALA A 52 -9.78 -21.62 -19.34
N TYR A 53 -9.52 -22.30 -18.22
CA TYR A 53 -9.13 -21.67 -16.99
C TYR A 53 -7.75 -20.98 -17.09
N PHE A 54 -6.81 -21.59 -17.80
CA PHE A 54 -5.52 -20.96 -18.09
C PHE A 54 -5.68 -19.65 -18.88
N GLU A 55 -6.49 -19.65 -19.95
CA GLU A 55 -6.79 -18.42 -20.72
C GLU A 55 -7.44 -17.34 -19.84
N GLU A 56 -8.40 -17.73 -18.99
CA GLU A 56 -9.07 -16.80 -18.07
C GLU A 56 -8.06 -16.18 -17.08
N GLU A 57 -7.17 -16.96 -16.50
CA GLU A 57 -6.14 -16.48 -15.57
C GLU A 57 -5.15 -15.52 -16.27
N LEU A 58 -4.75 -15.79 -17.53
CA LEU A 58 -3.90 -14.86 -18.28
C LEU A 58 -4.62 -13.53 -18.57
N LEU A 59 -5.88 -13.57 -18.99
CA LEU A 59 -6.67 -12.36 -19.20
C LEU A 59 -6.88 -11.60 -17.89
N ARG A 60 -7.13 -12.29 -16.79
CA ARG A 60 -7.38 -11.70 -15.48
C ARG A 60 -6.15 -11.03 -14.89
N ASN A 61 -4.97 -11.62 -15.03
CA ASN A 61 -3.76 -11.14 -14.39
C ASN A 61 -2.91 -10.26 -15.30
N PHE A 62 -2.71 -10.66 -16.56
CA PHE A 62 -1.82 -9.99 -17.51
C PHE A 62 -2.55 -9.19 -18.60
N ALA A 63 -3.87 -9.39 -18.74
CA ALA A 63 -4.67 -8.82 -19.84
C ALA A 63 -4.09 -9.20 -21.22
N ILE A 64 -3.58 -10.42 -21.38
CA ILE A 64 -3.07 -11.02 -22.62
C ILE A 64 -3.89 -12.25 -22.99
N ASN A 65 -3.87 -12.61 -24.27
CA ASN A 65 -4.34 -13.92 -24.73
C ASN A 65 -3.27 -14.98 -24.50
N ALA A 66 -3.65 -16.25 -24.49
CA ALA A 66 -2.70 -17.33 -24.40
C ALA A 66 -1.70 -17.30 -25.59
N PRO A 67 -0.38 -17.38 -25.34
CA PRO A 67 0.63 -17.36 -26.40
C PRO A 67 0.77 -18.71 -27.13
N LEU A 68 0.01 -19.73 -26.74
CA LEU A 68 0.09 -21.10 -27.25
C LEU A 68 -1.30 -21.72 -27.33
N GLU A 69 -1.45 -22.70 -28.20
CA GLU A 69 -2.70 -23.45 -28.41
C GLU A 69 -2.87 -24.56 -27.36
N GLU A 70 -4.12 -25.05 -27.20
CA GLU A 70 -4.48 -26.08 -26.20
C GLU A 70 -3.60 -27.35 -26.31
N GLU A 71 -3.31 -27.83 -27.52
CA GLU A 71 -2.47 -29.02 -27.74
C GLU A 71 -1.05 -28.82 -27.18
N GLN A 72 -0.49 -27.62 -27.37
CA GLN A 72 0.83 -27.24 -26.86
C GLN A 72 0.80 -27.10 -25.34
N PHE A 73 -0.29 -26.54 -24.81
CA PHE A 73 -0.51 -26.46 -23.37
C PHE A 73 -0.53 -27.86 -22.75
N ILE A 74 -1.29 -28.80 -23.30
CA ILE A 74 -1.43 -30.15 -22.73
C ILE A 74 -0.09 -30.92 -22.80
N SER A 75 0.62 -30.87 -23.93
CA SER A 75 1.84 -31.66 -24.17
C SER A 75 3.13 -31.02 -23.68
N GLY A 76 3.15 -29.70 -23.52
CA GLY A 76 4.34 -28.91 -23.16
C GLY A 76 4.78 -29.09 -21.72
N ARG A 77 6.06 -28.82 -21.45
CA ARG A 77 6.61 -28.81 -20.10
C ARG A 77 6.24 -27.50 -19.40
N ILE A 78 5.99 -27.56 -18.10
CA ILE A 78 5.63 -26.40 -17.27
C ILE A 78 6.62 -25.25 -17.50
N ASN A 79 7.91 -25.49 -17.35
CA ASN A 79 8.92 -24.44 -17.46
C ASN A 79 8.93 -23.74 -18.85
N ASP A 80 8.75 -24.52 -19.94
CA ASP A 80 8.75 -23.96 -21.29
C ASP A 80 7.51 -23.08 -21.53
N ILE A 81 6.37 -23.48 -20.99
CA ILE A 81 5.10 -22.72 -21.06
C ILE A 81 5.20 -21.46 -20.19
N SER A 82 5.72 -21.58 -18.96
CA SER A 82 5.91 -20.44 -18.05
C SER A 82 6.82 -19.38 -18.67
N GLU A 83 7.93 -19.78 -19.30
CA GLU A 83 8.84 -18.86 -19.96
C GLU A 83 8.15 -18.13 -21.13
N GLN A 84 7.39 -18.85 -21.98
CA GLN A 84 6.64 -18.23 -23.08
C GLN A 84 5.59 -17.23 -22.57
N VAL A 85 4.87 -17.59 -21.51
CA VAL A 85 3.89 -16.69 -20.88
C VAL A 85 4.56 -15.45 -20.32
N ALA A 86 5.69 -15.62 -19.61
CA ALA A 86 6.43 -14.51 -19.02
C ALA A 86 6.97 -13.54 -20.08
N GLU A 87 7.52 -14.07 -21.19
CA GLU A 87 8.03 -13.25 -22.30
C GLU A 87 6.92 -12.45 -22.99
N GLU A 88 5.76 -13.06 -23.26
CA GLU A 88 4.62 -12.35 -23.84
C GLU A 88 4.07 -11.30 -22.85
N ALA A 89 3.97 -11.64 -21.57
CA ALA A 89 3.54 -10.71 -20.53
C ALA A 89 4.49 -9.51 -20.43
N LEU A 90 5.80 -9.72 -20.43
CA LEU A 90 6.81 -8.65 -20.42
C LEU A 90 6.74 -7.77 -21.67
N THR A 91 6.59 -8.38 -22.84
CA THR A 91 6.45 -7.65 -24.10
C THR A 91 5.18 -6.78 -24.08
N SER A 92 4.06 -7.32 -23.60
CA SER A 92 2.81 -6.59 -23.46
C SER A 92 2.93 -5.48 -22.42
N PHE A 93 3.59 -5.74 -21.29
CA PHE A 93 3.86 -4.76 -20.25
C PHE A 93 4.65 -3.57 -20.78
N ASN A 94 5.79 -3.80 -21.41
CA ASN A 94 6.64 -2.74 -21.94
C ASN A 94 5.89 -1.90 -22.98
N ARG A 95 5.20 -2.54 -23.93
CA ARG A 95 4.37 -1.88 -24.94
C ARG A 95 3.28 -1.01 -24.31
N LYS A 96 2.70 -1.46 -23.19
CA LYS A 96 1.67 -0.71 -22.47
C LYS A 96 2.25 0.49 -21.73
N MET A 97 3.39 0.33 -21.06
CA MET A 97 4.07 1.44 -20.37
C MET A 97 4.50 2.53 -21.36
N ASP A 98 5.02 2.15 -22.53
CA ASP A 98 5.35 3.11 -23.60
C ASP A 98 4.09 3.85 -24.10
N LYS A 99 2.98 3.15 -24.34
CA LYS A 99 1.70 3.80 -24.72
C LYS A 99 1.19 4.78 -23.67
N LEU A 100 1.31 4.45 -22.38
CA LEU A 100 0.92 5.36 -21.30
C LEU A 100 1.80 6.63 -21.31
N ALA A 101 3.10 6.48 -21.53
CA ALA A 101 4.01 7.62 -21.67
C ALA A 101 3.64 8.49 -22.89
N ASP A 102 3.34 7.88 -24.03
CA ASP A 102 2.95 8.58 -25.25
C ASP A 102 1.63 9.35 -25.07
N ILE A 103 0.66 8.80 -24.33
CA ILE A 103 -0.61 9.47 -24.03
C ILE A 103 -0.39 10.65 -23.06
N ALA A 104 0.48 10.48 -22.06
CA ALA A 104 0.74 11.50 -21.05
C ALA A 104 1.56 12.68 -21.60
N TYR A 105 2.54 12.42 -22.48
CA TYR A 105 3.53 13.40 -22.90
C TYR A 105 2.97 14.68 -23.55
N PRO A 106 1.98 14.64 -24.47
CA PRO A 106 1.41 15.84 -25.05
C PRO A 106 0.80 16.80 -24.02
N VAL A 107 0.12 16.24 -23.01
CA VAL A 107 -0.47 17.03 -21.92
C VAL A 107 0.63 17.65 -21.05
N ILE A 108 1.65 16.88 -20.70
CA ILE A 108 2.80 17.34 -19.91
C ILE A 108 3.53 18.46 -20.63
N LYS A 109 3.79 18.28 -21.92
CA LYS A 109 4.45 19.29 -22.77
C LYS A 109 3.66 20.59 -22.76
N GLN A 110 2.34 20.53 -22.97
CA GLN A 110 1.50 21.71 -22.95
C GLN A 110 1.47 22.41 -21.59
N VAL A 111 1.42 21.66 -20.49
CA VAL A 111 1.47 22.21 -19.12
C VAL A 111 2.83 22.86 -18.86
N TYR A 112 3.93 22.19 -19.24
CA TYR A 112 5.28 22.72 -19.06
C TYR A 112 5.50 24.03 -19.84
N GLU A 113 5.09 24.09 -21.10
CA GLU A 113 5.23 25.27 -21.95
C GLU A 113 4.35 26.46 -21.51
N LYS A 114 3.16 26.20 -20.97
CA LYS A 114 2.23 27.27 -20.52
C LYS A 114 2.40 27.66 -19.06
N GLN A 115 2.73 26.73 -18.19
CA GLN A 115 2.69 26.89 -16.72
C GLN A 115 3.92 26.31 -16.00
N GLY A 116 5.00 25.99 -16.71
CA GLY A 116 6.19 25.35 -16.15
C GLY A 116 6.88 26.14 -15.04
N GLN A 117 6.69 27.48 -15.00
CA GLN A 117 7.21 28.32 -13.92
C GLN A 117 6.32 28.33 -12.66
N GLN A 118 5.07 27.85 -12.77
CA GLN A 118 4.10 27.88 -11.67
C GLN A 118 3.99 26.52 -10.94
N TYR A 119 4.26 25.41 -11.64
CA TYR A 119 4.10 24.07 -11.11
C TYR A 119 5.44 23.33 -11.05
N GLU A 120 5.84 22.96 -9.85
CA GLU A 120 7.00 22.09 -9.63
C GLU A 120 6.61 20.61 -9.79
N ASN A 121 5.48 20.23 -9.24
CA ASN A 121 4.97 18.86 -9.28
C ASN A 121 3.56 18.81 -9.82
N ILE A 122 3.28 17.80 -10.63
CA ILE A 122 1.95 17.52 -11.21
C ILE A 122 1.37 16.22 -10.69
N LEU A 123 0.03 16.14 -10.68
CA LEU A 123 -0.71 14.92 -10.40
C LEU A 123 -1.31 14.39 -11.69
N VAL A 124 -0.89 13.19 -12.07
CA VAL A 124 -1.43 12.46 -13.21
C VAL A 124 -2.34 11.34 -12.70
N PRO A 125 -3.64 11.36 -12.99
CA PRO A 125 -4.53 10.28 -12.61
C PRO A 125 -4.30 9.07 -13.52
N VAL A 126 -4.08 7.91 -12.92
CA VAL A 126 -4.03 6.60 -13.60
C VAL A 126 -5.10 5.72 -12.99
N THR A 127 -5.86 4.99 -13.78
CA THR A 127 -6.90 4.08 -13.32
C THR A 127 -6.64 2.65 -13.79
N ASP A 128 -6.99 1.68 -12.97
CA ASP A 128 -7.03 0.25 -13.30
C ASP A 128 -8.44 -0.22 -13.72
N GLY A 129 -9.37 0.72 -13.88
CA GLY A 129 -10.80 0.47 -14.12
C GLY A 129 -11.64 0.32 -12.85
N LYS A 130 -11.00 0.15 -11.67
CA LYS A 130 -11.67 0.04 -10.37
C LYS A 130 -11.35 1.22 -9.46
N ARG A 131 -10.10 1.66 -9.45
CA ARG A 131 -9.58 2.74 -8.58
C ARG A 131 -8.85 3.78 -9.42
N ILE A 132 -8.71 4.98 -8.88
CA ILE A 132 -7.90 6.05 -9.47
C ILE A 132 -6.71 6.30 -8.55
N TYR A 133 -5.51 6.19 -9.11
CA TYR A 133 -4.25 6.47 -8.48
C TYR A 133 -3.75 7.84 -8.96
N ASN A 134 -3.54 8.78 -8.05
CA ASN A 134 -3.00 10.10 -8.39
C ASN A 134 -1.47 10.04 -8.30
N ILE A 135 -0.82 9.93 -9.44
CA ILE A 135 0.63 9.80 -9.54
C ILE A 135 1.27 11.18 -9.48
N SER A 136 2.09 11.41 -8.48
CA SER A 136 2.88 12.64 -8.35
C SER A 136 4.21 12.49 -9.09
N ALA A 137 4.51 13.44 -9.97
CA ALA A 137 5.80 13.50 -10.67
C ALA A 137 6.29 14.96 -10.78
N HIS A 138 7.61 15.14 -10.78
CA HIS A 138 8.24 16.43 -11.00
C HIS A 138 8.08 16.82 -12.47
N LEU A 139 7.52 18.01 -12.72
CA LEU A 139 7.10 18.43 -14.06
C LEU A 139 8.27 18.55 -15.06
N GLU A 140 9.38 19.14 -14.66
CA GLU A 140 10.57 19.29 -15.50
C GLU A 140 11.17 17.93 -15.88
N THR A 141 11.26 17.00 -14.90
CA THR A 141 11.76 15.64 -15.14
C THR A 141 10.80 14.87 -16.04
N ALA A 142 9.48 14.99 -15.83
CA ALA A 142 8.48 14.35 -16.68
C ALA A 142 8.54 14.87 -18.12
N TYR A 143 8.80 16.17 -18.32
CA TYR A 143 8.96 16.74 -19.66
C TYR A 143 10.26 16.26 -20.33
N SER A 144 11.41 16.34 -19.64
CA SER A 144 12.72 15.97 -20.20
C SER A 144 12.82 14.48 -20.52
N THR A 145 12.17 13.61 -19.73
CA THR A 145 12.14 12.15 -19.94
C THR A 145 11.03 11.66 -20.86
N LYS A 146 10.27 12.58 -21.50
CA LYS A 146 9.11 12.24 -22.33
C LYS A 146 8.10 11.35 -21.60
N ALA A 147 7.71 11.78 -20.40
CA ALA A 147 6.77 11.11 -19.50
C ALA A 147 7.25 9.76 -18.90
N LYS A 148 8.45 9.28 -19.17
CA LYS A 148 8.97 8.04 -18.54
C LYS A 148 9.06 8.15 -17.02
N GLU A 149 9.27 9.35 -16.48
CA GLU A 149 9.23 9.59 -15.03
C GLU A 149 7.86 9.30 -14.42
N ILE A 150 6.77 9.57 -15.15
CA ILE A 150 5.42 9.23 -14.69
C ILE A 150 5.23 7.73 -14.58
N ILE A 151 5.76 6.98 -15.54
CA ILE A 151 5.69 5.50 -15.54
C ILE A 151 6.45 4.97 -14.32
N ARG A 152 7.67 5.43 -14.07
CA ARG A 152 8.45 5.06 -12.87
C ARG A 152 7.74 5.41 -11.57
N SER A 153 7.13 6.59 -11.52
CA SER A 153 6.37 7.03 -10.36
C SER A 153 5.10 6.18 -10.16
N PHE A 154 4.45 5.75 -11.25
CA PHE A 154 3.31 4.85 -11.22
C PHE A 154 3.71 3.47 -10.69
N GLU A 155 4.73 2.84 -11.27
CA GLU A 155 5.28 1.56 -10.82
C GLU A 155 5.65 1.60 -9.32
N LYS A 156 6.39 2.63 -8.92
CA LYS A 156 6.80 2.86 -7.54
C LYS A 156 5.62 2.99 -6.59
N GLN A 157 4.64 3.80 -6.94
CA GLN A 157 3.49 4.07 -6.08
C GLN A 157 2.59 2.84 -5.93
N ILE A 158 2.35 2.10 -7.01
CA ILE A 158 1.57 0.86 -6.95
C ILE A 158 2.29 -0.18 -6.10
N LEU A 159 3.60 -0.37 -6.32
CA LEU A 159 4.39 -1.32 -5.55
C LEU A 159 4.34 -1.00 -4.04
N LEU A 160 4.56 0.25 -3.66
CA LEU A 160 4.49 0.68 -2.26
C LEU A 160 3.08 0.51 -1.66
N HIS A 161 2.05 0.88 -2.40
CA HIS A 161 0.67 0.76 -1.95
C HIS A 161 0.29 -0.70 -1.68
N VAL A 162 0.60 -1.59 -2.62
CA VAL A 162 0.27 -3.02 -2.47
C VAL A 162 1.09 -3.67 -1.37
N ILE A 163 2.41 -3.38 -1.26
CA ILE A 163 3.23 -3.88 -0.15
C ILE A 163 2.63 -3.49 1.20
N ASP A 164 2.23 -2.22 1.36
CA ASP A 164 1.71 -1.73 2.63
C ASP A 164 0.35 -2.36 2.97
N ASP A 165 -0.52 -2.57 1.99
CA ASP A 165 -1.83 -3.17 2.20
C ASP A 165 -1.73 -4.68 2.48
N GLU A 166 -0.93 -5.43 1.71
CA GLU A 166 -0.74 -6.87 1.94
C GLU A 166 -0.04 -7.15 3.28
N TRP A 167 0.94 -6.32 3.64
CA TRP A 167 1.62 -6.46 4.92
C TRP A 167 0.69 -6.22 6.12
N LYS A 168 -0.19 -5.23 6.06
CA LYS A 168 -1.19 -5.00 7.12
C LYS A 168 -2.14 -6.19 7.28
N GLU A 169 -2.60 -6.73 6.16
CA GLU A 169 -3.49 -7.89 6.19
C GLU A 169 -2.76 -9.14 6.72
N HIS A 170 -1.52 -9.34 6.32
CA HIS A 170 -0.69 -10.43 6.82
C HIS A 170 -0.46 -10.36 8.34
N LEU A 171 -0.18 -9.17 8.88
CA LEU A 171 -0.05 -8.97 10.32
C LEU A 171 -1.35 -9.36 11.06
N ARG A 172 -2.52 -9.02 10.50
CA ARG A 172 -3.82 -9.40 11.05
C ARG A 172 -3.98 -10.93 11.06
N GLN A 173 -3.61 -11.59 9.96
CA GLN A 173 -3.67 -13.06 9.86
C GLN A 173 -2.70 -13.75 10.84
N LEU A 174 -1.50 -13.20 11.03
CA LEU A 174 -0.55 -13.71 12.04
C LEU A 174 -1.08 -13.59 13.47
N ASP A 175 -1.77 -12.48 13.79
CA ASP A 175 -2.41 -12.31 15.10
C ASP A 175 -3.55 -13.33 15.31
N GLU A 176 -4.36 -13.59 14.30
CA GLU A 176 -5.40 -14.60 14.32
C GLU A 176 -4.81 -16.02 14.47
N LEU A 177 -3.75 -16.32 13.70
CA LEU A 177 -3.02 -17.59 13.81
C LEU A 177 -2.44 -17.77 15.23
N ARG A 178 -1.81 -16.72 15.78
CA ARG A 178 -1.25 -16.78 17.14
C ARG A 178 -2.32 -17.13 18.20
N ASN A 179 -3.51 -16.60 18.05
CA ASN A 179 -4.62 -16.92 18.95
C ASN A 179 -5.14 -18.34 18.75
N SER A 180 -5.23 -18.81 17.51
CA SER A 180 -5.75 -20.15 17.19
C SER A 180 -4.82 -21.28 17.67
N VAL A 181 -3.50 -21.11 17.51
CA VAL A 181 -2.53 -22.16 17.89
C VAL A 181 -2.43 -22.38 19.41
N GLN A 182 -2.90 -21.44 20.24
CA GLN A 182 -2.95 -21.65 21.68
C GLN A 182 -3.84 -22.84 22.08
N THR A 183 -4.86 -23.12 21.27
CA THR A 183 -5.76 -24.26 21.48
C THR A 183 -5.15 -25.60 21.06
N ALA A 184 -4.10 -25.60 20.24
CA ALA A 184 -3.42 -26.81 19.77
C ALA A 184 -2.76 -27.63 20.89
N SER A 185 -2.51 -27.00 22.04
CA SER A 185 -2.01 -27.68 23.24
C SER A 185 -2.96 -28.79 23.72
N TYR A 186 -4.28 -28.66 23.48
CA TYR A 186 -5.25 -29.70 23.83
C TYR A 186 -5.11 -30.96 22.96
N GLU A 187 -4.52 -30.83 21.76
CA GLU A 187 -4.27 -31.93 20.82
C GLU A 187 -2.86 -32.55 21.00
N GLN A 188 -2.14 -32.22 22.05
CA GLN A 188 -0.75 -32.65 22.30
C GLN A 188 0.24 -32.27 21.18
N LYS A 189 -0.05 -31.24 20.42
CA LYS A 189 0.83 -30.68 19.39
C LYS A 189 1.60 -29.51 19.98
N ASP A 190 2.82 -29.27 19.46
CA ASP A 190 3.63 -28.10 19.83
C ASP A 190 3.05 -26.84 19.13
N PRO A 191 2.47 -25.89 19.88
CA PRO A 191 1.88 -24.69 19.29
C PRO A 191 2.90 -23.83 18.52
N LEU A 192 4.16 -23.84 18.95
CA LEU A 192 5.21 -23.06 18.29
C LEU A 192 5.58 -23.64 16.93
N LEU A 193 5.66 -24.97 16.83
CA LEU A 193 5.93 -25.64 15.56
C LEU A 193 4.81 -25.40 14.56
N ILE A 194 3.54 -25.51 15.01
CA ILE A 194 2.38 -25.22 14.15
C ILE A 194 2.43 -23.77 13.68
N TYR A 195 2.65 -22.83 14.58
CA TYR A 195 2.78 -21.41 14.23
C TYR A 195 3.86 -21.17 13.18
N LYS A 196 5.04 -21.76 13.31
CA LYS A 196 6.13 -21.62 12.33
C LYS A 196 5.73 -22.14 10.96
N LEU A 197 5.08 -23.29 10.87
CA LEU A 197 4.66 -23.88 9.60
C LEU A 197 3.53 -23.07 8.93
N GLU A 198 2.49 -22.75 9.70
CA GLU A 198 1.34 -22.01 9.18
C GLU A 198 1.72 -20.56 8.81
N SER A 199 2.54 -19.88 9.63
CA SER A 199 3.00 -18.53 9.32
C SER A 199 3.86 -18.48 8.05
N PHE A 200 4.62 -19.54 7.74
CA PHE A 200 5.35 -19.63 6.48
C PHE A 200 4.39 -19.76 5.29
N GLY A 201 3.34 -20.57 5.43
CA GLY A 201 2.28 -20.71 4.43
C GLY A 201 1.60 -19.37 4.15
N LEU A 202 1.14 -18.68 5.20
CA LEU A 202 0.52 -17.36 5.09
C LEU A 202 1.45 -16.32 4.45
N PHE A 203 2.75 -16.37 4.76
CA PHE A 203 3.72 -15.46 4.17
C PHE A 203 3.91 -15.71 2.67
N LYS A 204 3.96 -16.97 2.24
CA LYS A 204 4.02 -17.35 0.84
C LYS A 204 2.78 -16.84 0.09
N GLU A 205 1.58 -17.09 0.62
CA GLU A 205 0.32 -16.61 0.05
C GLU A 205 0.28 -15.07 -0.05
N MET A 206 0.79 -14.35 0.96
CA MET A 206 0.90 -12.89 0.92
C MET A 206 1.81 -12.43 -0.23
N ILE A 207 2.97 -13.05 -0.44
CA ILE A 207 3.89 -12.70 -1.54
C ILE A 207 3.24 -12.97 -2.90
N GLU A 208 2.56 -14.10 -3.07
CA GLU A 208 1.83 -14.44 -4.29
C GLU A 208 0.69 -13.45 -4.56
N SER A 209 -0.09 -13.10 -3.53
CA SER A 209 -1.14 -12.09 -3.61
C SER A 209 -0.58 -10.72 -4.00
N MET A 210 0.55 -10.32 -3.39
CA MET A 210 1.24 -9.07 -3.70
C MET A 210 1.69 -9.03 -5.16
N ASN A 211 2.38 -10.08 -5.66
CA ASN A 211 2.82 -10.16 -7.04
C ASN A 211 1.63 -10.07 -8.00
N ARG A 212 0.58 -10.82 -7.76
CA ARG A 212 -0.67 -10.81 -8.54
C ARG A 212 -1.32 -9.42 -8.59
N LYS A 213 -1.45 -8.74 -7.44
CA LYS A 213 -2.07 -7.42 -7.37
C LYS A 213 -1.24 -6.35 -8.06
N VAL A 214 0.07 -6.31 -7.82
CA VAL A 214 0.97 -5.35 -8.48
C VAL A 214 0.90 -5.49 -9.99
N VAL A 215 1.13 -6.71 -10.50
CA VAL A 215 1.14 -6.96 -11.94
C VAL A 215 -0.22 -6.64 -12.56
N SER A 216 -1.32 -7.10 -11.98
CA SER A 216 -2.65 -6.88 -12.57
C SER A 216 -3.07 -5.40 -12.58
N ILE A 217 -2.68 -4.59 -11.58
CA ILE A 217 -2.93 -3.15 -11.56
C ILE A 217 -2.11 -2.45 -12.65
N LEU A 218 -0.82 -2.78 -12.76
CA LEU A 218 0.06 -2.18 -13.75
C LEU A 218 -0.37 -2.54 -15.17
N MET A 219 -0.73 -3.81 -15.41
CA MET A 219 -1.22 -4.28 -16.71
C MET A 219 -2.55 -3.65 -17.14
N ARG A 220 -3.38 -3.21 -16.20
CA ARG A 220 -4.66 -2.54 -16.48
C ARG A 220 -4.59 -1.04 -16.43
N GLY A 221 -3.46 -0.47 -16.00
CA GLY A 221 -3.25 0.96 -15.90
C GLY A 221 -3.68 1.70 -17.16
N GLN A 222 -4.46 2.77 -17.02
CA GLN A 222 -4.93 3.64 -18.10
C GLN A 222 -4.94 5.08 -17.60
N ILE A 223 -4.57 6.01 -18.47
CA ILE A 223 -4.71 7.44 -18.19
C ILE A 223 -6.04 7.89 -18.76
N PRO A 224 -7.01 8.32 -17.93
CA PRO A 224 -8.27 8.85 -18.43
C PRO A 224 -7.97 10.12 -19.23
N MET A 225 -8.46 10.18 -20.48
CA MET A 225 -8.34 11.37 -21.29
C MET A 225 -9.05 12.54 -20.60
N ARG A 226 -8.29 13.53 -20.15
CA ARG A 226 -8.79 14.79 -19.61
C ARG A 226 -8.18 15.94 -20.38
N GLU A 227 -8.94 17.01 -20.49
CA GLU A 227 -8.41 18.23 -21.09
C GLU A 227 -7.30 18.84 -20.21
N PRO A 228 -6.28 19.48 -20.80
CA PRO A 228 -5.13 20.05 -20.07
C PRO A 228 -5.50 21.02 -18.94
N GLU A 229 -6.66 21.65 -19.05
CA GLU A 229 -7.18 22.60 -18.06
C GLU A 229 -7.55 21.95 -16.70
N GLN A 230 -7.63 20.62 -16.66
CA GLN A 230 -7.95 19.85 -15.43
C GLN A 230 -6.72 19.32 -14.68
N VAL A 231 -5.51 19.65 -15.13
CA VAL A 231 -4.28 19.28 -14.42
C VAL A 231 -4.19 20.07 -13.13
N ARG A 232 -4.01 19.36 -12.02
CA ARG A 232 -3.88 19.95 -10.69
C ARG A 232 -2.43 19.90 -10.21
N GLU A 233 -2.02 20.96 -9.51
CA GLU A 233 -0.75 20.96 -8.78
C GLU A 233 -0.75 19.89 -7.67
N ALA A 234 0.34 19.12 -7.60
CA ALA A 234 0.55 18.19 -6.48
C ALA A 234 1.04 19.00 -5.26
N ARG A 235 0.17 19.28 -4.31
CA ARG A 235 0.63 19.71 -2.99
C ARG A 235 1.24 18.51 -2.28
N LEU A 236 2.55 18.39 -2.34
CA LEU A 236 3.28 17.45 -1.49
C LEU A 236 2.99 17.83 -0.04
N ALA A 237 2.56 16.83 0.76
CA ALA A 237 2.46 17.01 2.20
C ALA A 237 3.80 17.56 2.71
N GLN A 238 3.78 18.77 3.28
CA GLN A 238 4.99 19.37 3.86
C GLN A 238 5.58 18.34 4.81
N ARG A 239 6.85 18.00 4.62
CA ARG A 239 7.59 17.17 5.56
C ARG A 239 7.43 17.84 6.92
N LEU A 240 6.74 17.17 7.84
CA LEU A 240 6.67 17.60 9.23
C LEU A 240 8.11 17.74 9.70
N ASP A 241 8.49 18.96 10.03
CA ASP A 241 9.81 19.27 10.60
C ASP A 241 9.85 18.67 12.02
N LEU A 242 10.31 17.43 12.09
CA LEU A 242 10.44 16.71 13.35
C LEU A 242 11.41 17.37 14.34
N SER A 243 12.21 18.34 13.90
CA SER A 243 13.12 19.11 14.77
C SER A 243 12.36 19.99 15.77
N ARG A 244 11.08 20.30 15.48
CA ARG A 244 10.20 21.06 16.37
C ARG A 244 9.54 20.23 17.47
N TYR A 245 9.56 18.91 17.34
CA TYR A 245 9.02 18.01 18.36
C TYR A 245 10.13 17.54 19.28
N LYS A 246 10.26 18.16 20.45
CA LYS A 246 11.08 17.63 21.54
C LYS A 246 10.35 16.42 22.11
N THR A 247 10.86 15.21 21.84
CA THR A 247 10.49 14.01 22.57
C THR A 247 11.05 14.11 23.97
N GLN A 248 10.30 14.62 24.94
CA GLN A 248 10.56 14.41 26.34
C GLN A 248 10.08 13.01 26.69
N LYS A 249 11.03 12.11 26.89
CA LYS A 249 10.77 10.83 27.54
C LYS A 249 10.73 11.16 29.02
N ASP A 250 9.55 11.19 29.63
CA ASP A 250 9.45 11.20 31.08
C ASP A 250 9.99 9.87 31.59
N GLU A 251 11.22 9.88 32.07
CA GLU A 251 11.77 8.76 32.85
C GLU A 251 10.99 8.70 34.16
N TYR A 252 10.18 7.67 34.29
CA TYR A 252 9.67 7.25 35.59
C TYR A 252 10.85 6.78 36.42
N SER A 253 11.47 7.67 37.18
CA SER A 253 12.41 7.30 38.21
C SER A 253 11.65 6.92 39.47
N SER A 254 11.46 5.61 39.66
CA SER A 254 11.13 5.05 40.96
C SER A 254 12.40 4.98 41.79
N SER A 255 12.64 5.97 42.59
CA SER A 255 13.47 5.80 43.81
C SER A 255 13.16 6.92 44.80
N GLN A 256 12.56 6.52 45.88
CA GLN A 256 12.43 7.31 47.09
C GLN A 256 13.84 7.62 47.64
N ASP A 257 14.15 8.89 47.72
CA ASP A 257 15.15 9.39 48.68
C ASP A 257 14.70 10.78 49.18
N PRO A 258 14.43 10.93 50.52
CA PRO A 258 13.81 12.11 51.04
C PRO A 258 14.81 13.10 51.61
N THR A 259 15.72 13.65 50.81
CA THR A 259 16.55 14.80 51.25
C THR A 259 17.15 15.52 50.04
N LYS A 260 16.41 16.46 49.49
CA LYS A 260 16.91 17.71 48.93
C LYS A 260 15.74 18.63 48.55
N GLN A 261 15.54 19.63 49.38
CA GLN A 261 14.73 20.84 49.04
C GLN A 261 15.46 21.55 47.88
N ASP A 262 14.76 21.70 46.76
CA ASP A 262 15.15 22.65 45.76
C ASP A 262 13.90 23.42 45.32
N THR A 263 13.95 24.70 45.63
CA THR A 263 12.99 25.75 45.35
C THR A 263 12.93 25.99 43.83
N ARG A 264 11.91 25.45 43.17
CA ARG A 264 11.46 25.91 41.86
C ARG A 264 9.98 26.20 41.90
N GLU A 265 9.63 27.46 41.71
CA GLU A 265 8.26 27.97 41.60
C GLU A 265 7.47 27.13 40.56
N ASN A 266 6.53 26.37 41.09
CA ASN A 266 5.52 25.66 40.29
C ASN A 266 4.48 26.71 39.82
N GLN A 267 4.56 27.11 38.56
CA GLN A 267 3.39 27.69 37.91
C GLN A 267 2.36 26.56 37.72
N ARG A 268 1.43 26.50 38.65
CA ARG A 268 0.23 25.67 38.54
C ARG A 268 -0.61 26.20 37.40
N THR A 269 -0.66 25.50 36.27
CA THR A 269 -1.71 25.67 35.27
C THR A 269 -3.03 25.19 35.90
N GLU A 270 -3.90 26.13 36.21
CA GLU A 270 -5.27 25.82 36.70
C GLU A 270 -6.00 25.06 35.57
N PRO A 271 -6.69 23.94 35.91
CA PRO A 271 -7.51 23.25 34.93
C PRO A 271 -8.69 24.14 34.51
N ILE A 272 -8.89 24.27 33.20
CA ILE A 272 -10.04 24.97 32.61
C ILE A 272 -11.32 24.30 33.14
N GLN A 273 -12.04 24.95 34.01
CA GLN A 273 -13.35 24.49 34.47
C GLN A 273 -14.35 24.72 33.33
N ALA A 274 -14.84 23.64 32.73
CA ALA A 274 -15.99 23.72 31.83
C ALA A 274 -17.21 24.15 32.66
N GLU A 275 -17.94 25.17 32.18
CA GLU A 275 -19.19 25.64 32.83
C GLU A 275 -20.15 24.45 33.00
N LYS A 276 -20.54 24.18 34.26
CA LYS A 276 -21.49 23.13 34.57
C LYS A 276 -22.86 23.49 33.99
N LYS A 277 -23.30 22.74 33.00
CA LYS A 277 -24.69 22.85 32.52
C LYS A 277 -25.64 22.50 33.66
N PRO A 278 -26.71 23.28 33.88
CA PRO A 278 -27.65 23.02 34.97
C PRO A 278 -28.29 21.63 34.81
N GLY A 279 -28.54 20.99 35.94
CA GLY A 279 -29.18 19.69 35.99
C GLY A 279 -30.59 19.71 35.41
N ARG A 280 -31.09 18.58 34.93
CA ARG A 280 -32.39 18.47 34.23
C ARG A 280 -33.58 19.07 35.01
N ASN A 281 -33.52 19.06 36.35
CA ASN A 281 -34.57 19.59 37.24
C ASN A 281 -34.27 20.98 37.85
N GLU A 282 -33.11 21.55 37.56
CA GLU A 282 -32.70 22.87 38.03
C GLU A 282 -33.39 24.01 37.25
N PRO A 283 -33.47 25.24 37.80
CA PRO A 283 -34.00 26.39 37.08
C PRO A 283 -33.16 26.66 35.81
N CYS A 284 -33.83 27.01 34.71
CA CYS A 284 -33.15 27.32 33.48
C CYS A 284 -32.35 28.62 33.59
N PHE A 285 -31.13 28.63 33.06
CA PHE A 285 -30.22 29.79 33.08
C PHE A 285 -30.75 31.02 32.31
N CYS A 286 -31.80 30.85 31.48
CA CYS A 286 -32.43 31.96 30.75
C CYS A 286 -33.36 32.85 31.59
N GLY A 287 -33.51 32.60 32.89
CA GLY A 287 -34.36 33.41 33.78
C GLY A 287 -35.86 33.21 33.61
N SER A 288 -36.33 32.24 32.83
CA SER A 288 -37.76 31.98 32.56
C SER A 288 -38.53 31.37 33.70
N GLY A 289 -37.88 31.07 34.85
CA GLY A 289 -38.50 30.40 36.00
C GLY A 289 -38.92 28.95 35.80
N LYS A 290 -38.70 28.40 34.58
CA LYS A 290 -39.01 27.00 34.24
C LYS A 290 -37.81 26.11 34.50
N LYS A 291 -38.06 24.80 34.81
CA LYS A 291 -37.01 23.82 34.95
C LYS A 291 -36.29 23.61 33.59
N TYR A 292 -34.99 23.36 33.60
CA TYR A 292 -34.16 23.23 32.40
C TYR A 292 -34.77 22.27 31.37
N LYS A 293 -35.29 21.10 31.78
CA LYS A 293 -35.94 20.10 30.91
C LYS A 293 -37.21 20.60 30.19
N HIS A 294 -37.81 21.67 30.66
CA HIS A 294 -39.03 22.25 30.06
C HIS A 294 -38.76 23.56 29.32
N CYS A 295 -37.47 23.93 29.18
CA CYS A 295 -37.05 25.14 28.49
C CYS A 295 -35.96 24.83 27.44
N HIS A 296 -34.67 24.93 27.79
CA HIS A 296 -33.55 24.71 26.88
C HIS A 296 -32.99 23.27 26.88
N GLY A 297 -33.55 22.37 27.66
CA GLY A 297 -33.21 20.95 27.75
C GLY A 297 -34.27 20.04 27.14
N LYS A 298 -35.08 20.57 26.20
CA LYS A 298 -36.04 19.78 25.40
C LYS A 298 -35.30 19.01 24.30
#